data_9ab0dcda2eb71a47964e4664f859b34c
#
_entry.id   9ab0dcda2eb71a47964e4664f859b34c
#
_cell.length_a   1.000
_cell.length_b   1.000
_cell.length_c   1.000
_cell.angle_alpha   90.00
_cell.angle_beta   90.00
_cell.angle_gamma   90.00
#
_symmetry.space_group_name_H-M   'P 1'
#
loop_
_entity.id
_entity.type
_entity.pdbx_description
1 polymer ?
#
loop_
_entity_poly.entity_id
_entity_poly.type
_entity_poly.pdbx_seq_one_letter_code
_entity_poly.pdbx_strand_id
1 'polypeptide(L)'
;MDLDIIVQNKKNKILVIGPSSSGKSTVMHAWITKGLANKKEICFAYQYNIIKKYTTRIFHYNLLKCYEDNNSSDINTDKLLEKILTIKPLFVYILFTNEEELENRISKRRYNEYEFFNEKKPYKREKRLEISRNCNYIELYKSLIQLLEKKEINYSILDSTNPKFTKITYDKIY
;
A
#
# COMPACT_ATOMS: atom_id res chain seq x y z
N MET A 1 -3.69 -12.61 14.20
CA MET A 1 -2.22 -12.73 14.17
C MET A 1 -1.64 -11.35 14.40
N ASP A 2 -0.70 -11.20 15.31
CA ASP A 2 -0.09 -9.92 15.64
C ASP A 2 0.75 -9.45 14.43
N LEU A 3 0.52 -8.20 14.01
CA LEU A 3 1.17 -7.60 12.84
C LEU A 3 2.69 -7.55 13.00
N ASP A 4 3.15 -7.25 14.19
CA ASP A 4 4.57 -7.13 14.50
C ASP A 4 5.29 -8.49 14.37
N ILE A 5 4.63 -9.61 14.73
CA ILE A 5 5.18 -10.98 14.59
C ILE A 5 5.42 -11.33 13.12
N ILE A 6 4.49 -10.97 12.22
CA ILE A 6 4.66 -11.22 10.77
C ILE A 6 5.87 -10.44 10.25
N VAL A 7 6.02 -9.19 10.66
CA VAL A 7 7.12 -8.32 10.21
C VAL A 7 8.46 -8.75 10.79
N GLN A 8 8.50 -9.26 12.01
CA GLN A 8 9.71 -9.78 12.66
C GLN A 8 10.30 -10.98 11.90
N ASN A 9 9.47 -11.84 11.36
CA ASN A 9 9.94 -13.00 10.60
C ASN A 9 10.55 -12.57 9.27
N LYS A 10 11.88 -12.57 9.19
CA LYS A 10 12.64 -12.12 8.01
C LYS A 10 12.46 -12.96 6.75
N LYS A 11 11.87 -14.14 6.85
CA LYS A 11 11.49 -14.99 5.70
C LYS A 11 10.22 -14.48 5.01
N ASN A 12 9.36 -13.77 5.73
CA ASN A 12 8.10 -13.25 5.18
C ASN A 12 8.35 -12.14 4.17
N LYS A 13 7.62 -12.19 3.07
CA LYS A 13 7.46 -11.06 2.14
C LYS A 13 6.17 -10.33 2.49
N ILE A 14 6.20 -9.01 2.43
CA ILE A 14 5.10 -8.16 2.89
C ILE A 14 4.77 -7.16 1.80
N LEU A 15 3.51 -7.11 1.40
CA LEU A 15 2.98 -6.06 0.53
C LEU A 15 2.15 -5.10 1.37
N VAL A 16 2.51 -3.82 1.36
CA VAL A 16 1.70 -2.74 1.94
C VAL A 16 1.05 -1.99 0.78
N ILE A 17 -0.26 -2.15 0.63
CA ILE A 17 -1.04 -1.62 -0.48
C ILE A 17 -2.14 -0.69 0.02
N GLY A 18 -2.40 0.37 -0.71
CA GLY A 18 -3.45 1.35 -0.43
C GLY A 18 -3.28 2.57 -1.33
N PRO A 19 -4.25 3.48 -1.39
CA PRO A 19 -4.16 4.69 -2.20
C PRO A 19 -3.03 5.62 -1.76
N SER A 20 -2.71 6.61 -2.57
CA SER A 20 -1.79 7.67 -2.17
C SER A 20 -2.32 8.36 -0.91
N SER A 21 -1.44 8.72 0.02
CA SER A 21 -1.80 9.35 1.32
C SER A 21 -2.54 8.46 2.34
N SER A 22 -2.72 7.15 2.09
CA SER A 22 -3.32 6.21 3.06
C SER A 22 -2.43 5.84 4.25
N GLY A 23 -1.23 6.40 4.39
CA GLY A 23 -0.34 6.12 5.53
C GLY A 23 0.62 4.94 5.36
N LYS A 24 0.79 4.39 4.16
CA LYS A 24 1.73 3.28 3.90
C LYS A 24 3.14 3.54 4.43
N SER A 25 3.69 4.71 4.11
CA SER A 25 5.02 5.10 4.57
C SER A 25 5.10 5.24 6.09
N THR A 26 4.03 5.71 6.74
CA THR A 26 3.93 5.82 8.20
C THR A 26 4.03 4.46 8.88
N VAL A 27 3.32 3.46 8.36
CA VAL A 27 3.39 2.07 8.87
C VAL A 27 4.81 1.52 8.74
N MET A 28 5.44 1.69 7.58
CA MET A 28 6.80 1.21 7.36
C MET A 28 7.83 1.93 8.25
N HIS A 29 7.62 3.23 8.48
CA HIS A 29 8.45 4.00 9.42
C HIS A 29 8.32 3.46 10.84
N ALA A 30 7.11 3.19 11.29
CA ALA A 30 6.90 2.60 12.61
C ALA A 30 7.63 1.25 12.74
N TRP A 31 7.64 0.40 11.71
CA TRP A 31 8.39 -0.85 11.74
C TRP A 31 9.91 -0.65 11.82
N ILE A 32 10.44 0.36 11.13
CA ILE A 32 11.87 0.69 11.22
C ILE A 32 12.21 1.20 12.61
N THR A 33 11.42 2.13 13.14
CA THR A 33 11.62 2.71 14.49
C THR A 33 11.54 1.65 15.58
N LYS A 34 10.67 0.65 15.43
CA LYS A 34 10.57 -0.51 16.33
C LYS A 34 11.69 -1.56 16.11
N GLY A 35 12.58 -1.40 15.14
CA GLY A 35 13.60 -2.40 14.80
C GLY A 35 13.07 -3.65 14.10
N LEU A 36 11.81 -3.67 13.66
CA LEU A 36 11.18 -4.80 12.98
C LEU A 36 11.62 -4.94 11.52
N ALA A 37 12.03 -3.83 10.91
CA ALA A 37 12.52 -3.77 9.53
C ALA A 37 13.67 -2.77 9.42
N ASN A 38 14.40 -2.80 8.30
CA ASN A 38 15.36 -1.77 7.95
C ASN A 38 15.10 -1.20 6.54
N LYS A 39 15.67 -0.02 6.25
CA LYS A 39 15.47 0.68 4.97
C LYS A 39 15.82 -0.17 3.75
N LYS A 40 16.83 -1.05 3.84
CA LYS A 40 17.30 -1.90 2.73
C LYS A 40 16.30 -3.00 2.38
N GLU A 41 15.37 -3.31 3.29
CA GLU A 41 14.34 -4.32 3.10
C GLU A 41 13.12 -3.78 2.34
N ILE A 42 13.00 -2.45 2.16
CA ILE A 42 11.83 -1.80 1.55
C ILE A 42 12.09 -1.53 0.07
N CYS A 43 11.11 -1.89 -0.76
CA CYS A 43 11.05 -1.60 -2.19
C CYS A 43 9.78 -0.83 -2.54
N PHE A 44 9.92 0.29 -3.21
CA PHE A 44 8.77 0.95 -3.86
C PHE A 44 8.46 0.27 -5.18
N ALA A 45 7.17 0.14 -5.50
CA ALA A 45 6.71 -0.58 -6.69
C ALA A 45 7.37 -0.07 -7.99
N TYR A 46 7.59 1.24 -8.11
CA TYR A 46 8.26 1.82 -9.29
C TYR A 46 9.74 1.40 -9.43
N GLN A 47 10.35 0.87 -8.37
CA GLN A 47 11.72 0.36 -8.36
C GLN A 47 11.80 -1.16 -8.57
N TYR A 48 10.67 -1.85 -8.69
CA TYR A 48 10.61 -3.31 -8.74
C TYR A 48 11.48 -3.93 -9.86
N ASN A 49 11.57 -3.25 -11.00
CA ASN A 49 12.41 -3.71 -12.12
C ASN A 49 13.91 -3.56 -11.84
N ILE A 50 14.29 -2.72 -10.87
CA ILE A 50 15.69 -2.41 -10.52
C ILE A 50 16.18 -3.33 -9.41
N ILE A 51 15.27 -3.85 -8.58
CA ILE A 51 15.64 -4.48 -7.31
C ILE A 51 15.28 -5.96 -7.29
N LYS A 52 16.02 -6.79 -8.00
CA LYS A 52 16.20 -8.20 -7.67
C LYS A 52 17.22 -8.39 -6.54
N LYS A 53 17.20 -7.52 -5.52
CA LYS A 53 18.10 -7.68 -4.38
C LYS A 53 17.49 -8.68 -3.39
N TYR A 54 18.25 -9.68 -3.02
CA TYR A 54 17.90 -10.72 -2.04
C TYR A 54 17.41 -10.17 -0.69
N THR A 55 17.76 -8.93 -0.35
CA THR A 55 17.38 -8.27 0.89
C THR A 55 15.98 -7.67 0.89
N THR A 56 15.38 -7.44 -0.27
CA THR A 56 14.05 -6.81 -0.35
C THR A 56 12.95 -7.78 0.06
N ARG A 57 12.13 -7.37 1.00
CA ARG A 57 11.00 -8.17 1.48
C ARG A 57 9.73 -7.38 1.77
N ILE A 58 9.79 -6.05 1.83
CA ILE A 58 8.65 -5.17 2.08
C ILE A 58 8.39 -4.34 0.83
N PHE A 59 7.20 -4.48 0.24
CA PHE A 59 6.80 -3.82 -0.99
C PHE A 59 5.77 -2.75 -0.68
N HIS A 60 6.04 -1.52 -1.13
CA HIS A 60 5.11 -0.40 -1.05
C HIS A 60 4.39 -0.26 -2.39
N TYR A 61 3.06 -0.37 -2.41
CA TYR A 61 2.29 -0.31 -3.63
C TYR A 61 1.15 0.72 -3.54
N ASN A 62 0.97 1.52 -4.59
CA ASN A 62 -0.16 2.45 -4.70
C ASN A 62 -1.34 1.75 -5.40
N LEU A 63 -2.45 1.55 -4.69
CA LEU A 63 -3.65 0.89 -5.20
C LEU A 63 -4.23 1.57 -6.44
N LEU A 64 -4.03 2.89 -6.57
CA LEU A 64 -4.52 3.67 -7.72
C LEU A 64 -3.62 3.59 -8.95
N LYS A 65 -2.54 2.80 -8.89
CA LYS A 65 -1.58 2.76 -9.99
C LYS A 65 -2.20 2.22 -11.29
N CYS A 66 -3.07 1.23 -11.20
CA CYS A 66 -3.78 0.71 -12.36
C CYS A 66 -4.67 1.78 -13.02
N TYR A 67 -5.35 2.59 -12.21
CA TYR A 67 -6.16 3.72 -12.71
C TYR A 67 -5.29 4.81 -13.34
N GLU A 68 -4.16 5.14 -12.71
CA GLU A 68 -3.20 6.13 -13.22
C GLU A 68 -2.59 5.74 -14.57
N ASP A 69 -2.29 4.45 -14.73
CA ASP A 69 -1.59 3.94 -15.91
C ASP A 69 -2.56 3.58 -17.05
N ASN A 70 -3.77 3.09 -16.74
CA ASN A 70 -4.67 2.50 -17.73
C ASN A 70 -6.06 3.16 -17.79
N ASN A 71 -6.31 4.17 -16.96
CA ASN A 71 -7.62 4.77 -16.75
C ASN A 71 -8.72 3.72 -16.47
N SER A 72 -8.35 2.66 -15.76
CA SER A 72 -9.21 1.51 -15.46
C SER A 72 -9.20 1.23 -13.96
N SER A 73 -10.37 0.94 -13.41
CA SER A 73 -10.52 0.45 -12.03
C SER A 73 -10.33 -1.07 -11.93
N ASP A 74 -10.03 -1.76 -13.01
CA ASP A 74 -9.78 -3.19 -12.99
C ASP A 74 -8.35 -3.49 -12.53
N ILE A 75 -8.22 -3.92 -11.28
CA ILE A 75 -6.94 -4.26 -10.66
C ILE A 75 -6.25 -5.48 -11.31
N ASN A 76 -7.01 -6.32 -12.01
CA ASN A 76 -6.46 -7.51 -12.69
C ASN A 76 -5.59 -7.14 -13.90
N THR A 77 -5.70 -5.92 -14.41
CA THR A 77 -4.88 -5.43 -15.52
C THR A 77 -3.48 -4.98 -15.09
N ASP A 78 -3.22 -4.88 -13.80
CA ASP A 78 -1.93 -4.41 -13.28
C ASP A 78 -0.88 -5.53 -13.23
N LYS A 79 -0.08 -5.60 -14.29
CA LYS A 79 1.00 -6.58 -14.46
C LYS A 79 2.07 -6.53 -13.36
N LEU A 80 2.29 -5.36 -12.74
CA LEU A 80 3.26 -5.23 -11.67
C LEU A 80 2.72 -5.82 -10.38
N LEU A 81 1.45 -5.53 -10.05
CA LEU A 81 0.78 -6.15 -8.91
C LEU A 81 0.73 -7.67 -9.09
N GLU A 82 0.36 -8.15 -10.26
CA GLU A 82 0.33 -9.58 -10.55
C GLU A 82 1.68 -10.24 -10.24
N LYS A 83 2.80 -9.65 -10.68
CA LYS A 83 4.15 -10.16 -10.37
C LYS A 83 4.46 -10.17 -8.88
N ILE A 84 4.03 -9.15 -8.14
CA ILE A 84 4.25 -9.10 -6.68
C ILE A 84 3.44 -10.22 -6.00
N LEU A 85 2.22 -10.46 -6.45
CA LEU A 85 1.34 -11.49 -5.87
C LEU A 85 1.79 -12.94 -6.15
N THR A 86 2.77 -13.16 -7.04
CA THR A 86 3.38 -14.50 -7.22
C THR A 86 4.47 -14.82 -6.19
N ILE A 87 4.92 -13.84 -5.41
CA ILE A 87 5.98 -14.02 -4.41
C ILE A 87 5.44 -14.85 -3.23
N LYS A 88 6.20 -15.83 -2.75
CA LYS A 88 5.83 -16.67 -1.61
C LYS A 88 6.94 -16.70 -0.55
N PRO A 89 6.61 -16.79 0.75
CA PRO A 89 5.31 -16.50 1.35
C PRO A 89 5.01 -15.00 1.34
N LEU A 90 3.80 -14.60 0.96
CA LEU A 90 3.39 -13.20 0.90
C LEU A 90 2.26 -12.92 1.91
N PHE A 91 2.41 -11.84 2.67
CA PHE A 91 1.36 -11.26 3.52
C PHE A 91 1.01 -9.86 3.02
N VAL A 92 -0.28 -9.56 2.91
CA VAL A 92 -0.74 -8.28 2.38
C VAL A 92 -1.39 -7.45 3.47
N TYR A 93 -0.91 -6.23 3.66
CA TYR A 93 -1.55 -5.22 4.49
C TYR A 93 -2.25 -4.21 3.59
N ILE A 94 -3.56 -4.21 3.64
CA ILE A 94 -4.42 -3.27 2.90
C ILE A 94 -4.68 -2.08 3.81
N LEU A 95 -4.23 -0.89 3.42
CA LEU A 95 -4.54 0.34 4.15
C LEU A 95 -5.80 0.95 3.57
N PHE A 96 -6.87 0.87 4.33
CA PHE A 96 -8.13 1.54 4.07
C PHE A 96 -8.10 2.94 4.69
N THR A 97 -8.62 3.91 3.97
CA THR A 97 -8.88 5.28 4.44
C THR A 97 -10.20 5.69 3.81
N ASN A 98 -11.13 6.24 4.57
CA ASN A 98 -12.38 6.74 3.98
C ASN A 98 -12.09 7.90 3.02
N GLU A 99 -13.01 8.14 2.09
CA GLU A 99 -12.80 9.10 0.98
C GLU A 99 -12.57 10.52 1.49
N GLU A 100 -13.35 10.97 2.46
CA GLU A 100 -13.26 12.32 3.03
C GLU A 100 -11.87 12.58 3.64
N GLU A 101 -11.41 11.67 4.49
CA GLU A 101 -10.09 11.81 5.10
C GLU A 101 -8.96 11.65 4.07
N LEU A 102 -9.16 10.81 3.07
CA LEU A 102 -8.19 10.64 1.99
C LEU A 102 -8.04 11.93 1.19
N GLU A 103 -9.13 12.58 0.77
CA GLU A 103 -9.12 13.88 0.09
C GLU A 103 -8.50 14.97 0.97
N ASN A 104 -8.84 15.01 2.26
CA ASN A 104 -8.26 15.92 3.22
C ASN A 104 -6.73 15.77 3.30
N ARG A 105 -6.21 14.55 3.36
CA ARG A 105 -4.77 14.27 3.38
C ARG A 105 -4.09 14.64 2.07
N ILE A 106 -4.72 14.36 0.94
CA ILE A 106 -4.19 14.72 -0.38
C ILE A 106 -4.11 16.24 -0.52
N SER A 107 -5.15 16.98 -0.13
CA SER A 107 -5.21 18.44 -0.25
C SER A 107 -4.19 19.17 0.64
N LYS A 108 -3.89 18.63 1.82
CA LYS A 108 -2.90 19.21 2.76
C LYS A 108 -1.45 18.85 2.40
N ARG A 109 -1.23 17.82 1.58
CA ARG A 109 0.11 17.34 1.27
C ARG A 109 0.83 18.26 0.29
N ARG A 110 2.04 18.70 0.63
CA ARG A 110 2.88 19.57 -0.22
C ARG A 110 3.95 18.81 -0.98
N TYR A 111 4.51 17.76 -0.36
CA TYR A 111 5.63 16.99 -0.90
C TYR A 111 5.38 15.50 -0.77
N ASN A 112 6.00 14.72 -1.66
CA ASN A 112 6.23 13.31 -1.43
C ASN A 112 7.40 13.20 -0.44
N GLU A 113 7.08 13.17 0.84
CA GLU A 113 8.09 12.93 1.87
C GLU A 113 8.30 11.43 1.98
N TYR A 114 9.39 10.98 1.43
CA TYR A 114 9.97 9.69 1.74
C TYR A 114 11.05 9.94 2.79
N GLU A 115 10.63 10.16 4.05
CA GLU A 115 11.53 10.44 5.17
C GLU A 115 12.69 9.44 5.24
N PHE A 116 12.46 8.20 4.79
CA PHE A 116 13.50 7.16 4.75
C PHE A 116 14.62 7.41 3.76
N PHE A 117 14.38 8.20 2.71
CA PHE A 117 15.32 8.37 1.60
C PHE A 117 15.84 9.78 1.48
N ASN A 118 15.46 10.69 2.40
CA ASN A 118 15.77 12.13 2.33
C ASN A 118 15.37 12.77 0.97
N GLU A 119 14.42 12.18 0.27
CA GLU A 119 13.93 12.68 -1.00
C GLU A 119 12.64 13.46 -0.79
N LYS A 120 12.68 14.76 -1.10
CA LYS A 120 11.48 15.60 -1.21
C LYS A 120 11.20 15.84 -2.69
N LYS A 121 10.12 15.26 -3.20
CA LYS A 121 9.64 15.53 -4.57
C LYS A 121 8.33 16.29 -4.51
N PRO A 122 8.09 17.25 -5.42
CA PRO A 122 6.79 17.93 -5.50
C PRO A 122 5.65 16.93 -5.60
N TYR A 123 4.61 17.14 -4.81
CA TYR A 123 3.42 16.30 -4.84
C TYR A 123 2.43 16.83 -5.89
N LYS A 124 2.05 16.01 -6.85
CA LYS A 124 1.09 16.35 -7.91
C LYS A 124 -0.33 16.31 -7.36
N ARG A 125 -0.68 17.30 -6.51
CA ARG A 125 -1.92 17.35 -5.75
C ARG A 125 -3.16 17.28 -6.62
N GLU A 126 -3.26 18.17 -7.61
CA GLU A 126 -4.43 18.30 -8.47
C GLU A 126 -4.72 16.98 -9.20
N LYS A 127 -3.68 16.39 -9.80
CA LYS A 127 -3.81 15.08 -10.44
C LYS A 127 -4.26 13.99 -9.46
N ARG A 128 -3.78 14.01 -8.22
CA ARG A 128 -4.16 13.03 -7.20
C ARG A 128 -5.59 13.20 -6.72
N LEU A 129 -6.06 14.45 -6.58
CA LEU A 129 -7.45 14.76 -6.27
C LEU A 129 -8.38 14.35 -7.40
N GLU A 130 -8.01 14.62 -8.64
CA GLU A 130 -8.76 14.21 -9.82
C GLU A 130 -8.93 12.68 -9.87
N ILE A 131 -7.84 11.94 -9.73
CA ILE A 131 -7.87 10.48 -9.68
C ILE A 131 -8.73 9.99 -8.50
N SER A 132 -8.58 10.62 -7.33
CA SER A 132 -9.35 10.29 -6.14
C SER A 132 -10.85 10.41 -6.35
N ARG A 133 -11.30 11.44 -7.04
CA ARG A 133 -12.72 11.71 -7.28
C ARG A 133 -13.32 10.86 -8.40
N ASN A 134 -12.51 10.47 -9.36
CA ASN A 134 -12.97 9.70 -10.53
C ASN A 134 -12.88 8.19 -10.33
N CYS A 135 -12.17 7.74 -9.31
CA CYS A 135 -11.95 6.33 -9.03
C CYS A 135 -12.92 5.83 -7.96
N ASN A 136 -13.64 4.75 -8.24
CA ASN A 136 -14.42 4.06 -7.22
C ASN A 136 -13.51 3.22 -6.31
N TYR A 137 -13.09 3.81 -5.19
CA TYR A 137 -12.20 3.17 -4.22
C TYR A 137 -12.77 1.89 -3.63
N ILE A 138 -14.07 1.88 -3.32
CA ILE A 138 -14.73 0.72 -2.73
C ILE A 138 -14.63 -0.46 -3.67
N GLU A 139 -14.92 -0.27 -4.96
CA GLU A 139 -14.79 -1.32 -5.96
C GLU A 139 -13.34 -1.79 -6.14
N LEU A 140 -12.36 -0.89 -6.07
CA LEU A 140 -10.96 -1.27 -6.10
C LEU A 140 -10.55 -2.13 -4.90
N TYR A 141 -11.00 -1.77 -3.69
CA TYR A 141 -10.73 -2.59 -2.50
C TYR A 141 -11.41 -3.96 -2.59
N LYS A 142 -12.65 -4.01 -3.06
CA LYS A 142 -13.38 -5.27 -3.29
C LYS A 142 -12.63 -6.16 -4.27
N SER A 143 -12.28 -5.62 -5.44
CA SER A 143 -11.56 -6.35 -6.48
C SER A 143 -10.21 -6.86 -5.99
N LEU A 144 -9.49 -6.06 -5.20
CA LEU A 144 -8.24 -6.49 -4.58
C LEU A 144 -8.45 -7.66 -3.62
N ILE A 145 -9.44 -7.58 -2.74
CA ILE A 145 -9.71 -8.62 -1.75
C ILE A 145 -10.11 -9.92 -2.44
N GLN A 146 -11.03 -9.86 -3.41
CA GLN A 146 -11.41 -11.03 -4.22
C GLN A 146 -10.21 -11.66 -4.93
N LEU A 147 -9.29 -10.84 -5.46
CA LEU A 147 -8.06 -11.33 -6.08
C LEU A 147 -7.15 -12.05 -5.08
N LEU A 148 -7.01 -11.51 -3.86
CA LEU A 148 -6.19 -12.13 -2.81
C LEU A 148 -6.79 -13.45 -2.34
N GLU A 149 -8.12 -13.51 -2.14
CA GLU A 149 -8.84 -14.71 -1.78
C GLU A 149 -8.72 -15.79 -2.85
N LYS A 150 -8.94 -15.43 -4.12
CA LYS A 150 -8.74 -16.33 -5.26
C LYS A 150 -7.33 -16.92 -5.34
N LYS A 151 -6.33 -16.15 -4.93
CA LYS A 151 -4.91 -16.58 -4.92
C LYS A 151 -4.48 -17.21 -3.59
N GLU A 152 -5.39 -17.37 -2.63
CA GLU A 152 -5.11 -17.89 -1.27
C GLU A 152 -3.99 -17.12 -0.55
N ILE A 153 -3.96 -15.80 -0.73
CA ILE A 153 -2.96 -14.92 -0.11
C ILE A 153 -3.51 -14.34 1.19
N ASN A 154 -2.79 -14.55 2.29
CA ASN A 154 -3.16 -13.98 3.58
C ASN A 154 -3.09 -12.46 3.58
N TYR A 155 -4.13 -11.81 4.06
CA TYR A 155 -4.19 -10.35 4.17
C TYR A 155 -4.77 -9.87 5.51
N SER A 156 -4.54 -8.61 5.81
CA SER A 156 -5.20 -7.87 6.89
C SER A 156 -5.54 -6.47 6.41
N ILE A 157 -6.71 -5.99 6.78
CA ILE A 157 -7.16 -4.64 6.47
C ILE A 157 -6.93 -3.77 7.70
N LEU A 158 -6.24 -2.66 7.50
CA LEU A 158 -5.94 -1.66 8.52
C LEU A 158 -6.68 -0.37 8.18
N ASP A 159 -7.63 0.01 9.01
CA ASP A 159 -8.23 1.34 8.92
C ASP A 159 -7.20 2.39 9.35
N SER A 160 -6.82 3.22 8.42
CA SER A 160 -5.89 4.32 8.63
C SER A 160 -6.58 5.69 8.64
N THR A 161 -7.90 5.73 8.64
CA THR A 161 -8.69 6.98 8.76
C THR A 161 -8.30 7.74 10.03
N ASN A 162 -8.10 7.02 11.11
CA ASN A 162 -7.60 7.55 12.37
C ASN A 162 -6.07 7.33 12.51
N PRO A 163 -5.37 8.15 13.32
CA PRO A 163 -3.93 7.99 13.56
C PRO A 163 -3.54 6.64 14.16
N LYS A 164 -4.47 5.99 14.87
CA LYS A 164 -4.29 4.63 15.40
C LYS A 164 -4.78 3.65 14.35
N PHE A 165 -3.86 3.04 13.63
CA PHE A 165 -4.19 1.99 12.65
C PHE A 165 -4.87 0.83 13.37
N THR A 166 -6.16 0.61 13.09
CA THR A 166 -6.94 -0.47 13.66
C THR A 166 -7.23 -1.54 12.63
N LYS A 167 -7.14 -2.80 13.04
CA LYS A 167 -7.54 -3.90 12.17
C LYS A 167 -9.06 -3.92 12.03
N ILE A 168 -9.54 -3.97 10.80
CA ILE A 168 -10.97 -4.08 10.48
C ILE A 168 -11.25 -5.32 9.64
N THR A 169 -12.51 -5.69 9.56
CA THR A 169 -13.02 -6.73 8.68
C THR A 169 -13.55 -6.13 7.38
N TYR A 170 -13.74 -6.96 6.38
CA TYR A 170 -14.16 -6.55 5.04
C TYR A 170 -15.51 -5.82 5.02
N ASP A 171 -16.47 -6.26 5.85
CA ASP A 171 -17.79 -5.65 6.01
C ASP A 171 -17.77 -4.20 6.49
N LYS A 172 -16.65 -3.73 7.03
CA LYS A 172 -16.46 -2.34 7.48
C LYS A 172 -15.87 -1.40 6.41
N ILE A 173 -15.67 -1.89 5.20
CA ILE A 173 -15.24 -1.06 4.06
C ILE A 173 -16.43 -0.33 3.39
N TYR A 174 -17.68 -0.68 3.77
CA TYR A 174 -18.93 -0.13 3.22
C TYR A 174 -19.48 0.99 4.07
#